data_c4177565d899adb2233c258a8b440b9a
#
_entry.id   c4177565d899adb2233c258a8b440b9a
#
_cell.length_a   1.000
_cell.length_b   1.000
_cell.length_c   1.000
_cell.angle_alpha   90.00
_cell.angle_beta   90.00
_cell.angle_gamma   90.00
#
_symmetry.space_group_name_H-M   'P 1'
#
loop_
_entity.id
_entity.type
_entity.pdbx_description
1 polymer ?
#
loop_
_entity_poly.entity_id
_entity_poly.type
_entity_poly.pdbx_seq_one_letter_code
_entity_poly.pdbx_strand_id
1 'polypeptide(L)'
;MLEEKLFDVIYHEHLSYLSILPLNRLFSNFELKIFDIEKVDIGASGPALRVFVSHLNSKYIEKNIVSEFVNYEKKQKFQSINTYKSFANEVFKIRDNIENLILNLSNDKKKIGAFGAPAK
;
A
#
# COMPACT_ATOMS: atom_id res chain seq x y z
N MET A 1 -1.63 0.06 -2.34
CA MET A 1 -0.29 -0.48 -2.63
C MET A 1 -0.36 -1.94 -3.07
N LEU A 2 -0.62 -2.92 -2.19
CA LEU A 2 -0.55 -4.36 -2.55
C LEU A 2 -1.53 -4.75 -3.66
N GLU A 3 -2.77 -4.31 -3.63
CA GLU A 3 -3.79 -4.62 -4.65
C GLU A 3 -3.47 -4.02 -6.02
N GLU A 4 -3.11 -2.75 -6.02
CA GLU A 4 -2.87 -1.98 -7.25
C GLU A 4 -1.41 -2.07 -7.71
N LYS A 5 -0.59 -2.89 -7.01
CA LYS A 5 0.83 -3.09 -7.30
C LYS A 5 1.62 -1.78 -7.39
N LEU A 6 1.29 -0.82 -6.53
CA LEU A 6 1.98 0.46 -6.43
C LEU A 6 3.31 0.27 -5.70
N PHE A 7 4.32 -0.19 -6.40
CA PHE A 7 5.65 -0.46 -5.84
C PHE A 7 6.58 0.76 -5.90
N ASP A 8 6.26 1.76 -6.68
CA ASP A 8 7.01 3.01 -6.83
C ASP A 8 7.10 3.81 -5.53
N VAL A 9 6.17 3.57 -4.59
CA VAL A 9 6.22 4.15 -3.24
C VAL A 9 7.29 3.50 -2.35
N ILE A 10 7.89 2.37 -2.77
CA ILE A 10 8.91 1.64 -2.01
C ILE A 10 10.28 2.23 -2.32
N TYR A 11 10.71 3.19 -1.51
CA TYR A 11 12.01 3.83 -1.63
C TYR A 11 12.57 4.24 -0.24
N HIS A 12 13.83 4.66 -0.20
CA HIS A 12 14.63 4.79 1.02
C HIS A 12 14.08 5.76 2.09
N GLU A 13 13.25 6.72 1.71
CA GLU A 13 12.64 7.66 2.67
C GLU A 13 11.40 7.08 3.36
N HIS A 14 10.75 6.07 2.77
CA HIS A 14 9.61 5.38 3.35
C HIS A 14 10.08 4.18 4.20
N LEU A 15 10.40 4.43 5.44
CA LEU A 15 10.97 3.43 6.34
C LEU A 15 9.96 2.36 6.80
N SER A 16 8.66 2.64 6.70
CA SER A 16 7.62 1.73 7.18
C SER A 16 6.39 1.76 6.29
N TYR A 17 5.83 0.59 6.06
CA TYR A 17 4.56 0.39 5.34
C TYR A 17 3.59 -0.25 6.30
N LEU A 18 2.58 0.51 6.72
CA LEU A 18 1.66 0.09 7.76
C LEU A 18 0.28 -0.20 7.17
N SER A 19 -0.36 -1.24 7.68
CA SER A 19 -1.76 -1.55 7.45
C SER A 19 -2.55 -1.46 8.76
N ILE A 20 -3.87 -1.62 8.70
CA ILE A 20 -4.73 -1.41 9.87
C ILE A 20 -4.49 -2.47 10.96
N LEU A 21 -4.24 -3.73 10.59
CA LEU A 21 -3.98 -4.79 11.56
C LEU A 21 -2.78 -4.51 12.49
N PRO A 22 -1.57 -4.21 11.97
CA PRO A 22 -0.43 -3.89 12.82
C PRO A 22 -0.61 -2.57 13.56
N LEU A 23 -1.28 -1.56 12.96
CA LEU A 23 -1.58 -0.31 13.64
C LEU A 23 -2.53 -0.52 14.81
N ASN A 24 -3.57 -1.31 14.65
CA ASN A 24 -4.52 -1.61 15.72
C ASN A 24 -3.82 -2.31 16.89
N ARG A 25 -2.94 -3.27 16.60
CA ARG A 25 -2.10 -3.92 17.61
C ARG A 25 -1.14 -2.95 18.30
N LEU A 26 -0.50 -2.07 17.52
CA LEU A 26 0.41 -1.07 18.08
C LEU A 26 -0.32 -0.15 19.04
N PHE A 27 -1.44 0.42 18.63
CA PHE A 27 -2.20 1.37 19.44
C PHE A 27 -2.79 0.73 20.69
N SER A 28 -3.25 -0.52 20.62
CA SER A 28 -3.78 -1.22 21.80
C SER A 28 -2.73 -1.41 22.91
N ASN A 29 -1.44 -1.51 22.58
CA ASN A 29 -0.37 -1.59 23.58
C ASN A 29 -0.19 -0.27 24.39
N PHE A 30 -0.76 0.84 23.91
CA PHE A 30 -0.68 2.17 24.52
C PHE A 30 -2.06 2.68 25.00
N GLU A 31 -3.01 1.77 25.22
CA GLU A 31 -4.38 2.11 25.63
C GLU A 31 -5.09 3.07 24.64
N LEU A 32 -4.73 2.95 23.37
CA LEU A 32 -5.35 3.68 22.27
C LEU A 32 -6.20 2.73 21.41
N LYS A 33 -7.20 3.30 20.74
CA LYS A 33 -8.05 2.60 19.76
C LYS A 33 -8.16 3.41 18.47
N ILE A 34 -8.22 2.71 17.34
CA ILE A 34 -8.69 3.28 16.08
C ILE A 34 -10.21 3.37 16.17
N PHE A 35 -10.80 4.55 15.96
CA PHE A 35 -12.25 4.70 16.01
C PHE A 35 -12.86 5.03 14.65
N ASP A 36 -12.05 5.51 13.68
CA ASP A 36 -12.53 5.80 12.34
C ASP A 36 -11.39 5.68 11.32
N ILE A 37 -11.75 5.41 10.06
CA ILE A 37 -10.82 5.34 8.93
C ILE A 37 -11.45 5.97 7.71
N GLU A 38 -10.71 6.82 7.01
CA GLU A 38 -11.11 7.40 5.72
C GLU A 38 -10.10 7.05 4.63
N LYS A 39 -10.60 6.70 3.45
CA LYS A 39 -9.78 6.69 2.23
C LYS A 39 -9.68 8.11 1.72
N VAL A 40 -8.47 8.55 1.46
CA VAL A 40 -8.20 9.91 0.94
C VAL A 40 -7.32 9.82 -0.29
N ASP A 41 -7.66 10.61 -1.30
CA ASP A 41 -6.82 10.77 -2.47
C ASP A 41 -5.80 11.88 -2.22
N ILE A 42 -4.53 11.51 -2.19
CA ILE A 42 -3.44 12.44 -1.93
C ILE A 42 -2.67 12.69 -3.24
N GLY A 43 -3.35 13.33 -4.19
CA GLY A 43 -2.73 13.79 -5.44
C GLY A 43 -1.82 12.75 -6.11
N ALA A 44 -0.61 13.15 -6.47
CA ALA A 44 0.35 12.30 -7.18
C ALA A 44 0.87 11.10 -6.36
N SER A 45 0.67 11.09 -5.04
CA SER A 45 1.13 9.99 -4.17
C SER A 45 0.13 8.81 -4.12
N GLY A 46 -1.00 8.93 -4.79
CA GLY A 46 -2.04 7.90 -4.82
C GLY A 46 -2.91 7.86 -3.55
N PRO A 47 -3.80 6.88 -3.45
CA PRO A 47 -4.73 6.76 -2.34
C PRO A 47 -4.00 6.41 -1.03
N ALA A 48 -4.42 7.04 0.06
CA ALA A 48 -3.94 6.78 1.41
C ALA A 48 -5.09 6.54 2.38
N LEU A 49 -4.76 6.05 3.56
CA LEU A 49 -5.71 5.93 4.66
C LEU A 49 -5.43 6.99 5.71
N ARG A 50 -6.46 7.75 6.06
CA ARG A 50 -6.46 8.61 7.25
C ARG A 50 -7.05 7.80 8.40
N VAL A 51 -6.28 7.62 9.46
CA VAL A 51 -6.66 6.83 10.63
C VAL A 51 -6.89 7.76 11.81
N PHE A 52 -8.05 7.67 12.43
CA PHE A 52 -8.42 8.45 13.61
C PHE A 52 -8.26 7.60 14.86
N VAL A 53 -7.51 8.11 15.81
CA VAL A 53 -7.12 7.38 17.03
C VAL A 53 -7.53 8.17 18.27
N SER A 54 -7.94 7.48 19.31
CA SER A 54 -8.29 8.06 20.59
C SER A 54 -7.89 7.15 21.74
N HIS A 55 -7.89 7.67 22.97
CA HIS A 55 -7.77 6.83 24.15
C HIS A 55 -8.91 5.81 24.23
N LEU A 56 -8.60 4.62 24.74
CA LEU A 56 -9.55 3.51 24.85
C LEU A 56 -10.84 3.92 25.56
N ASN A 57 -10.71 4.70 26.65
CA ASN A 57 -11.82 5.17 27.49
C ASN A 57 -12.44 6.50 27.00
N SER A 58 -12.14 6.95 25.79
CA SER A 58 -12.73 8.17 25.24
C SER A 58 -14.20 7.98 24.86
N LYS A 59 -14.90 9.12 24.67
CA LYS A 59 -16.29 9.14 24.20
C LYS A 59 -16.47 8.71 22.72
N TYR A 60 -15.38 8.62 21.98
CA TYR A 60 -15.45 8.22 20.57
C TYR A 60 -15.76 6.74 20.44
N ILE A 61 -16.81 6.44 19.68
CA ILE A 61 -17.26 5.07 19.43
C ILE A 61 -16.60 4.58 18.15
N GLU A 62 -16.10 3.34 18.17
CA GLU A 62 -15.54 2.70 17.00
C GLU A 62 -16.60 2.52 15.92
N LYS A 63 -16.32 3.01 14.72
CA LYS A 63 -17.19 2.86 13.55
C LYS A 63 -16.98 1.50 12.88
N ASN A 64 -17.99 0.99 12.22
CA ASN A 64 -17.97 -0.30 11.52
C ASN A 64 -16.84 -0.40 10.48
N ILE A 65 -16.47 0.71 9.88
CA ILE A 65 -15.39 0.77 8.89
C ILE A 65 -14.07 0.19 9.43
N VAL A 66 -13.79 0.32 10.73
CA VAL A 66 -12.57 -0.23 11.34
C VAL A 66 -12.59 -1.76 11.28
N SER A 67 -13.69 -2.36 11.70
CA SER A 67 -13.87 -3.82 11.65
C SER A 67 -13.90 -4.36 10.21
N GLU A 68 -14.44 -3.60 9.27
CA GLU A 68 -14.45 -3.93 7.84
C GLU A 68 -13.02 -3.99 7.29
N PHE A 69 -12.18 -3.00 7.58
CA PHE A 69 -10.76 -3.01 7.17
C PHE A 69 -9.99 -4.15 7.82
N VAL A 70 -10.17 -4.39 9.12
CA VAL A 70 -9.53 -5.50 9.83
C VAL A 70 -9.89 -6.85 9.19
N ASN A 71 -11.17 -7.07 8.91
CA ASN A 71 -11.65 -8.31 8.30
C ASN A 71 -11.16 -8.46 6.85
N TYR A 72 -11.13 -7.36 6.11
CA TYR A 72 -10.58 -7.32 4.77
C TYR A 72 -9.10 -7.73 4.76
N GLU A 73 -8.24 -7.12 5.60
CA GLU A 73 -6.82 -7.45 5.68
C GLU A 73 -6.56 -8.89 6.12
N LYS A 74 -7.39 -9.42 7.03
CA LYS A 74 -7.35 -10.84 7.42
C LYS A 74 -7.69 -11.76 6.24
N LYS A 75 -8.74 -11.43 5.48
CA LYS A 75 -9.16 -12.19 4.28
C LYS A 75 -8.08 -12.17 3.21
N GLN A 76 -7.41 -11.04 3.01
CA GLN A 76 -6.28 -10.88 2.08
C GLN A 76 -4.97 -11.48 2.61
N LYS A 77 -4.98 -12.01 3.84
CA LYS A 77 -3.81 -12.65 4.46
C LYS A 77 -2.59 -11.72 4.56
N PHE A 78 -2.81 -10.44 4.89
CA PHE A 78 -1.71 -9.46 5.05
C PHE A 78 -0.73 -9.82 6.18
N GLN A 79 -1.06 -10.81 7.01
CA GLN A 79 -0.17 -11.37 8.02
C GLN A 79 0.76 -12.47 7.48
N SER A 80 0.55 -12.91 6.23
CA SER A 80 1.30 -14.01 5.64
C SER A 80 2.45 -13.49 4.77
N ILE A 81 3.64 -14.00 5.01
CA ILE A 81 4.81 -13.71 4.17
C ILE A 81 4.58 -14.08 2.69
N ASN A 82 3.73 -15.08 2.43
CA ASN A 82 3.42 -15.51 1.07
C ASN A 82 2.67 -14.44 0.28
N THR A 83 1.86 -13.61 0.92
CA THR A 83 1.20 -12.46 0.27
C THR A 83 2.23 -11.48 -0.27
N TYR A 84 3.26 -11.19 0.50
CA TYR A 84 4.34 -10.28 0.09
C TYR A 84 5.27 -10.89 -0.96
N LYS A 85 5.55 -12.20 -0.87
CA LYS A 85 6.30 -12.91 -1.92
C LYS A 85 5.53 -12.91 -3.24
N SER A 86 4.21 -13.12 -3.19
CA SER A 86 3.37 -13.05 -4.39
C SER A 86 3.39 -11.65 -5.00
N PHE A 87 3.27 -10.60 -4.17
CA PHE A 87 3.39 -9.22 -4.62
C PHE A 87 4.75 -8.96 -5.30
N ALA A 88 5.86 -9.38 -4.70
CA ALA A 88 7.19 -9.22 -5.29
C ALA A 88 7.30 -9.91 -6.65
N ASN A 89 6.78 -11.14 -6.78
CA ASN A 89 6.76 -11.86 -8.05
C ASN A 89 5.97 -11.13 -9.13
N GLU A 90 4.84 -10.52 -8.78
CA GLU A 90 4.05 -9.72 -9.72
C GLU A 90 4.79 -8.44 -10.16
N VAL A 91 5.51 -7.80 -9.25
CA VAL A 91 6.36 -6.63 -9.57
C VAL A 91 7.48 -7.05 -10.55
N PHE A 92 8.13 -8.19 -10.32
CA PHE A 92 9.15 -8.70 -11.24
C PHE A 92 8.56 -9.00 -12.63
N LYS A 93 7.37 -9.58 -12.72
CA LYS A 93 6.69 -9.78 -14.01
C LYS A 93 6.41 -8.46 -14.74
N ILE A 94 6.00 -7.42 -14.01
CA ILE A 94 5.79 -6.09 -14.61
C ILE A 94 7.11 -5.57 -15.19
N ARG A 95 8.20 -5.66 -14.44
CA ARG A 95 9.54 -5.28 -14.91
C ARG A 95 9.90 -6.02 -16.20
N ASP A 96 9.82 -7.35 -16.18
CA ASP A 96 10.20 -8.19 -17.31
C ASP A 96 9.34 -7.89 -18.56
N ASN A 97 8.05 -7.64 -18.38
CA ASN A 97 7.15 -7.24 -19.47
C ASN A 97 7.53 -5.89 -20.09
N ILE A 98 7.89 -4.90 -19.25
CA ILE A 98 8.33 -3.58 -19.73
C ILE A 98 9.67 -3.71 -20.46
N GLU A 99 10.60 -4.46 -19.91
CA GLU A 99 11.92 -4.71 -20.51
C GLU A 99 11.78 -5.36 -21.89
N ASN A 100 10.98 -6.41 -21.99
CA ASN A 100 10.71 -7.09 -23.25
C ASN A 100 10.01 -6.16 -24.26
N LEU A 101 9.06 -5.35 -23.83
CA LEU A 101 8.39 -4.38 -24.69
C LEU A 101 9.41 -3.37 -25.28
N ILE A 102 10.27 -2.82 -24.42
CA ILE A 102 11.30 -1.85 -24.86
C ILE A 102 12.28 -2.50 -25.83
N LEU A 103 12.73 -3.73 -25.55
CA LEU A 103 13.63 -4.47 -26.43
C LEU A 103 12.99 -4.74 -27.80
N ASN A 104 11.74 -5.16 -27.83
CA ASN A 104 11.03 -5.42 -29.10
C ASN A 104 10.87 -4.13 -29.92
N LEU A 105 10.46 -3.02 -29.27
CA LEU A 105 10.35 -1.73 -29.95
C LEU A 105 11.70 -1.22 -30.49
N SER A 106 12.78 -1.45 -29.73
CA SER A 106 14.13 -1.10 -30.17
C SER A 106 14.58 -1.92 -31.37
N ASN A 107 14.33 -3.25 -31.34
CA ASN A 107 14.64 -4.14 -32.46
C ASN A 107 13.88 -3.75 -33.73
N ASP A 108 12.62 -3.31 -33.57
CA ASP A 108 11.79 -2.77 -34.66
C ASP A 108 12.20 -1.34 -35.09
N LYS A 109 13.29 -0.81 -34.54
CA LYS A 109 13.80 0.54 -34.82
C LYS A 109 12.76 1.65 -34.56
N LYS A 110 11.86 1.43 -33.59
CA LYS A 110 10.90 2.45 -33.17
C LYS A 110 11.61 3.52 -32.33
N LYS A 111 11.14 4.77 -32.47
CA LYS A 111 11.59 5.84 -31.57
C LYS A 111 10.86 5.74 -30.25
N ILE A 112 11.60 5.64 -29.16
CA ILE A 112 11.05 5.54 -27.81
C ILE A 112 11.32 6.87 -27.10
N GLY A 113 10.27 7.49 -26.58
CA GLY A 113 10.37 8.69 -25.75
C GLY A 113 9.96 8.36 -24.31
N ALA A 114 10.58 9.03 -23.34
CA ALA A 114 10.18 8.96 -21.94
C ALA A 114 9.64 10.31 -21.47
N PHE A 115 8.58 10.30 -20.68
CA PHE A 115 8.00 11.48 -20.06
C PHE A 115 7.92 11.27 -18.54
N GLY A 116 8.38 12.26 -17.79
CA GLY A 116 8.58 12.15 -16.35
C GLY A 116 9.96 11.62 -16.00
N ALA A 117 10.49 12.04 -14.91
CA ALA A 117 11.72 11.53 -14.30
C ALA A 117 11.72 11.97 -12.84
N PRO A 118 10.86 11.36 -11.99
CA PRO A 118 10.85 11.70 -10.57
C PRO A 118 12.18 11.29 -9.93
N ALA A 119 12.51 11.92 -8.81
CA ALA A 119 13.74 11.65 -8.05
C ALA A 119 13.72 10.30 -7.28
N LYS A 120 12.75 9.45 -7.55
CA LYS A 120 12.57 8.15 -6.88
C LYS A 120 13.23 7.05 -7.67
#